data_62aa2ccb4ffe86782ce0503c9ef9dd2b
#
_entry.id   62aa2ccb4ffe86782ce0503c9ef9dd2b
#
_cell.length_a   1.000
_cell.length_b   1.000
_cell.length_c   1.000
_cell.angle_alpha   90.00
_cell.angle_beta   90.00
_cell.angle_gamma   90.00
#
_symmetry.space_group_name_H-M   'P 1'
#
loop_
_entity.id
_entity.type
_entity.pdbx_description
1 polymer ?
#
loop_
_entity_poly.entity_id
_entity_poly.type
_entity_poly.pdbx_seq_one_letter_code
_entity_poly.pdbx_strand_id
1 'polypeptide(L)'
;MTLRRATPADAAAVGHIHVESWKVAYRGIMPDDVIARTDLAYRTQFWAERIADREWPVFMIEEDGQRVAFCQMVSSRDPDDDATRVGHITSIHVLPQLRGRGHGRMLMDHVLNEFRRRGFAEVTLWVLEENRKARAFYEKYGFEPDGGTRRDPKTEVSEVRYRIRLNRG
;
A
#
# COMPACT_ATOMS: atom_id res chain seq x y z
N MET A 1 18.99 7.76 1.34
CA MET A 1 17.69 7.08 1.41
C MET A 1 17.44 6.69 2.85
N THR A 2 16.38 7.20 3.47
CA THR A 2 16.02 6.96 4.87
C THR A 2 14.57 6.52 4.96
N LEU A 3 14.30 5.40 5.68
CA LEU A 3 12.96 4.94 5.99
C LEU A 3 12.61 5.36 7.42
N ARG A 4 11.45 5.96 7.60
CA ARG A 4 10.96 6.42 8.91
C ARG A 4 9.44 6.39 8.98
N ARG A 5 8.89 6.50 10.16
CA ARG A 5 7.45 6.76 10.34
C ARG A 5 7.11 8.16 9.80
N ALA A 6 6.00 8.27 9.11
CA ALA A 6 5.46 9.55 8.66
C ALA A 6 4.98 10.39 9.85
N THR A 7 5.09 11.69 9.72
CA THR A 7 4.58 12.70 10.64
C THR A 7 3.46 13.50 9.98
N PRO A 8 2.65 14.26 10.73
CA PRO A 8 1.60 15.09 10.12
C PRO A 8 2.10 16.04 9.02
N ALA A 9 3.35 16.50 9.10
CA ALA A 9 3.96 17.33 8.06
C ALA A 9 4.16 16.61 6.72
N ASP A 10 4.07 15.29 6.70
CA ASP A 10 4.24 14.47 5.48
C ASP A 10 2.94 14.21 4.72
N ALA A 11 1.78 14.58 5.29
CA ALA A 11 0.47 14.24 4.72
C ALA A 11 0.29 14.68 3.26
N ALA A 12 0.73 15.88 2.92
CA ALA A 12 0.66 16.39 1.55
C ALA A 12 1.55 15.59 0.58
N ALA A 13 2.75 15.22 1.02
CA ALA A 13 3.67 14.42 0.22
C ALA A 13 3.15 12.99 0.01
N VAL A 14 2.60 12.36 1.07
CA VAL A 14 1.97 11.04 0.98
C VAL A 14 0.75 11.08 0.06
N GLY A 15 -0.09 12.12 0.17
CA GLY A 15 -1.21 12.34 -0.73
C GLY A 15 -0.77 12.48 -2.19
N HIS A 16 0.27 13.24 -2.45
CA HIS A 16 0.84 13.41 -3.79
C HIS A 16 1.37 12.07 -4.36
N ILE A 17 2.15 11.32 -3.60
CA ILE A 17 2.66 10.01 -4.03
C ILE A 17 1.50 9.06 -4.36
N HIS A 18 0.45 9.06 -3.54
CA HIS A 18 -0.73 8.24 -3.78
C HIS A 18 -1.41 8.61 -5.11
N VAL A 19 -1.68 9.90 -5.34
CA VAL A 19 -2.32 10.40 -6.56
C VAL A 19 -1.51 10.03 -7.80
N GLU A 20 -0.22 10.31 -7.80
CA GLU A 20 0.65 10.02 -8.96
C GLU A 20 0.77 8.52 -9.24
N SER A 21 0.88 7.71 -8.20
CA SER A 21 0.92 6.25 -8.34
C SER A 21 -0.40 5.69 -8.85
N TRP A 22 -1.52 6.23 -8.36
CA TRP A 22 -2.87 5.82 -8.74
C TRP A 22 -3.16 6.12 -10.22
N LYS A 23 -2.79 7.31 -10.69
CA LYS A 23 -2.91 7.68 -12.11
C LYS A 23 -2.22 6.70 -13.05
N VAL A 24 -1.05 6.21 -12.66
CA VAL A 24 -0.30 5.24 -13.47
C VAL A 24 -0.91 3.83 -13.36
N ALA A 25 -1.33 3.42 -12.16
CA ALA A 25 -1.89 2.09 -11.93
C ALA A 25 -3.21 1.88 -12.68
N TYR A 26 -4.03 2.91 -12.77
CA TYR A 26 -5.36 2.85 -13.40
C TYR A 26 -5.39 3.24 -14.89
N ARG A 27 -4.27 3.71 -15.44
CA ARG A 27 -4.18 4.03 -16.87
C ARG A 27 -4.48 2.81 -17.72
N GLY A 28 -5.46 2.93 -18.64
CA GLY A 28 -5.94 1.82 -19.48
C GLY A 28 -6.91 0.87 -18.79
N ILE A 29 -7.19 1.06 -17.49
CA ILE A 29 -8.17 0.28 -16.72
C ILE A 29 -9.42 1.13 -16.47
N MET A 30 -9.23 2.40 -16.18
CA MET A 30 -10.31 3.38 -15.99
C MET A 30 -10.31 4.44 -17.08
N PRO A 31 -11.48 5.06 -17.35
CA PRO A 31 -11.56 6.22 -18.23
C PRO A 31 -10.64 7.36 -17.77
N ASP A 32 -9.97 8.01 -18.72
CA ASP A 32 -8.98 9.05 -18.44
C ASP A 32 -9.56 10.25 -17.69
N ASP A 33 -10.82 10.59 -17.91
CA ASP A 33 -11.52 11.67 -17.19
C ASP A 33 -11.75 11.32 -15.71
N VAL A 34 -11.98 10.05 -15.39
CA VAL A 34 -12.10 9.56 -14.01
C VAL A 34 -10.74 9.65 -13.31
N ILE A 35 -9.68 9.26 -14.01
CA ILE A 35 -8.31 9.35 -13.50
C ILE A 35 -7.92 10.81 -13.24
N ALA A 36 -8.27 11.71 -14.14
CA ALA A 36 -7.95 13.14 -14.02
C ALA A 36 -8.65 13.85 -12.84
N ARG A 37 -9.77 13.33 -12.35
CA ARG A 37 -10.53 13.88 -11.22
C ARG A 37 -9.97 13.51 -9.86
N THR A 38 -8.84 12.82 -9.79
CA THR A 38 -8.26 12.43 -8.50
C THR A 38 -7.84 13.68 -7.72
N ASP A 39 -8.54 13.93 -6.62
CA ASP A 39 -8.38 15.15 -5.83
C ASP A 39 -7.22 15.02 -4.82
N LEU A 40 -6.20 15.85 -5.01
CA LEU A 40 -5.04 15.92 -4.13
C LEU A 40 -5.42 16.45 -2.73
N ALA A 41 -6.32 17.42 -2.63
CA ALA A 41 -6.74 17.98 -1.35
C ALA A 41 -7.46 16.91 -0.51
N TYR A 42 -8.36 16.16 -1.12
CA TYR A 42 -9.02 15.02 -0.47
C TYR A 42 -8.00 13.96 0.00
N ARG A 43 -7.02 13.61 -0.82
CA ARG A 43 -6.00 12.63 -0.47
C ARG A 43 -5.07 13.13 0.63
N THR A 44 -4.76 14.40 0.65
CA THR A 44 -3.98 15.00 1.74
C THR A 44 -4.71 14.91 3.07
N GLN A 45 -5.99 15.27 3.11
CA GLN A 45 -6.83 15.14 4.32
C GLN A 45 -6.95 13.68 4.76
N PHE A 46 -7.22 12.77 3.82
CA PHE A 46 -7.31 11.34 4.07
C PHE A 46 -6.04 10.77 4.73
N TRP A 47 -4.87 11.19 4.28
CA TRP A 47 -3.60 10.73 4.85
C TRP A 47 -3.24 11.43 6.15
N ALA A 48 -3.64 12.70 6.32
CA ALA A 48 -3.45 13.39 7.59
C ALA A 48 -4.10 12.64 8.77
N GLU A 49 -5.34 12.18 8.56
CA GLU A 49 -6.08 11.39 9.56
C GLU A 49 -5.38 10.06 9.87
N ARG A 50 -4.88 9.35 8.86
CA ARG A 50 -4.20 8.06 9.03
C ARG A 50 -2.82 8.17 9.64
N ILE A 51 -2.09 9.21 9.34
CA ILE A 51 -0.78 9.48 9.94
C ILE A 51 -0.91 9.84 11.42
N ALA A 52 -2.03 10.46 11.82
CA ALA A 52 -2.34 10.75 13.22
C ALA A 52 -2.63 9.49 14.06
N ASP A 53 -2.96 8.37 13.43
CA ASP A 53 -3.16 7.10 14.12
C ASP A 53 -1.84 6.61 14.73
N ARG A 54 -1.87 6.37 16.06
CA ARG A 54 -0.68 5.93 16.79
C ARG A 54 -0.45 4.42 16.73
N GLU A 55 -1.51 3.66 16.55
CA GLU A 55 -1.47 2.20 16.52
C GLU A 55 -0.93 1.69 15.18
N TRP A 56 -1.42 2.29 14.08
CA TRP A 56 -1.14 1.82 12.73
C TRP A 56 -0.31 2.83 11.94
N PRO A 57 1.03 2.67 11.94
CA PRO A 57 1.91 3.64 11.32
C PRO A 57 1.81 3.66 9.80
N VAL A 58 2.01 4.85 9.25
CA VAL A 58 2.44 5.04 7.87
C VAL A 58 3.95 5.17 7.86
N PHE A 59 4.63 4.36 7.09
CA PHE A 59 6.07 4.46 6.87
C PHE A 59 6.34 5.15 5.54
N MET A 60 7.40 5.92 5.48
CA MET A 60 7.80 6.59 4.26
C MET A 60 9.30 6.55 4.05
N ILE A 61 9.69 6.67 2.78
CA ILE A 61 11.08 6.82 2.37
C ILE A 61 11.32 8.26 1.93
N GLU A 62 12.40 8.81 2.46
CA GLU A 62 12.98 10.07 2.03
C GLU A 62 14.32 9.81 1.34
N GLU A 63 14.53 10.39 0.18
CA GLU A 63 15.75 10.35 -0.60
C GLU A 63 16.08 11.76 -1.09
N ASP A 64 17.29 12.24 -0.83
CA ASP A 64 17.77 13.59 -1.19
C ASP A 64 16.81 14.72 -0.81
N GLY A 65 16.23 14.61 0.40
CA GLY A 65 15.28 15.59 0.95
C GLY A 65 13.86 15.49 0.37
N GLN A 66 13.60 14.55 -0.54
CA GLN A 66 12.27 14.32 -1.14
C GLN A 66 11.59 13.09 -0.54
N ARG A 67 10.28 13.17 -0.34
CA ARG A 67 9.43 12.03 0.02
C ARG A 67 9.08 11.28 -1.25
N VAL A 68 9.51 10.02 -1.34
CA VAL A 68 9.50 9.28 -2.62
C VAL A 68 8.61 8.04 -2.61
N ALA A 69 8.33 7.49 -1.43
CA ALA A 69 7.55 6.26 -1.30
C ALA A 69 6.92 6.18 0.09
N PHE A 70 5.82 5.46 0.21
CA PHE A 70 5.19 5.18 1.50
C PHE A 70 4.46 3.84 1.51
N CYS A 71 4.18 3.36 2.73
CA CYS A 71 3.38 2.17 2.99
C CYS A 71 2.57 2.35 4.27
N GLN A 72 1.34 1.85 4.28
CA GLN A 72 0.53 1.74 5.49
C GLN A 72 0.26 0.28 5.81
N MET A 73 0.41 -0.07 7.07
CA MET A 73 0.03 -1.35 7.65
C MET A 73 -1.09 -1.17 8.67
N VAL A 74 -1.99 -2.13 8.73
CA VAL A 74 -3.09 -2.19 9.70
C VAL A 74 -3.36 -3.67 10.07
N SER A 75 -4.23 -3.91 11.05
CA SER A 75 -4.87 -5.22 11.22
C SER A 75 -5.86 -5.47 10.07
N SER A 76 -6.04 -6.71 9.63
CA SER A 76 -7.04 -7.04 8.62
C SER A 76 -8.45 -6.68 9.09
N ARG A 77 -9.25 -6.16 8.17
CA ARG A 77 -10.68 -5.86 8.37
C ARG A 77 -11.57 -6.73 7.48
N ASP A 78 -10.99 -7.68 6.79
CA ASP A 78 -11.73 -8.61 5.97
C ASP A 78 -12.53 -9.56 6.89
N PRO A 79 -13.83 -9.81 6.61
CA PRO A 79 -14.72 -10.52 7.53
C PRO A 79 -14.34 -11.99 7.76
N ASP A 80 -13.55 -12.57 6.89
CA ASP A 80 -13.04 -13.94 6.96
C ASP A 80 -11.67 -14.05 7.65
N ASP A 81 -11.10 -12.93 8.11
CA ASP A 81 -9.82 -12.88 8.80
C ASP A 81 -9.98 -12.72 10.32
N ASP A 82 -9.06 -13.34 11.07
CA ASP A 82 -8.83 -13.03 12.47
C ASP A 82 -7.92 -11.80 12.58
N ALA A 83 -8.49 -10.66 12.92
CA ALA A 83 -7.79 -9.38 13.02
C ALA A 83 -6.62 -9.36 14.02
N THR A 84 -6.57 -10.32 14.96
CA THR A 84 -5.47 -10.46 15.94
C THR A 84 -4.28 -11.22 15.37
N ARG A 85 -4.47 -11.93 14.26
CA ARG A 85 -3.47 -12.80 13.63
C ARG A 85 -3.10 -12.40 12.22
N VAL A 86 -3.99 -11.68 11.54
CA VAL A 86 -3.81 -11.29 10.13
C VAL A 86 -3.62 -9.79 10.03
N GLY A 87 -2.44 -9.40 9.58
CA GLY A 87 -2.12 -8.02 9.21
C GLY A 87 -2.56 -7.71 7.78
N HIS A 88 -2.65 -6.43 7.46
CA HIS A 88 -3.04 -5.96 6.14
C HIS A 88 -2.20 -4.77 5.68
N ILE A 89 -1.69 -4.83 4.47
CA ILE A 89 -1.05 -3.69 3.80
C ILE A 89 -2.12 -2.98 2.97
N THR A 90 -2.54 -1.79 3.42
CA THR A 90 -3.59 -1.03 2.71
C THR A 90 -3.04 -0.31 1.49
N SER A 91 -1.78 0.10 1.56
CA SER A 91 -1.13 0.92 0.53
C SER A 91 0.38 0.69 0.55
N ILE A 92 0.95 0.55 -0.62
CA ILE A 92 2.39 0.60 -0.86
C ILE A 92 2.62 1.30 -2.20
N HIS A 93 3.21 2.48 -2.17
CA HIS A 93 3.36 3.33 -3.34
C HIS A 93 4.75 3.93 -3.43
N VAL A 94 5.26 3.99 -4.64
CA VAL A 94 6.52 4.65 -5.01
C VAL A 94 6.20 5.63 -6.13
N LEU A 95 6.77 6.83 -6.09
CA LEU A 95 6.65 7.78 -7.20
C LEU A 95 6.99 7.08 -8.52
N PRO A 96 6.16 7.20 -9.57
CA PRO A 96 6.31 6.43 -10.81
C PRO A 96 7.70 6.50 -11.44
N GLN A 97 8.31 7.70 -11.45
CA GLN A 97 9.63 7.96 -12.01
C GLN A 97 10.79 7.36 -11.19
N LEU A 98 10.52 6.91 -9.97
CA LEU A 98 11.53 6.32 -9.07
C LEU A 98 11.34 4.81 -8.86
N ARG A 99 10.42 4.19 -9.59
CA ARG A 99 10.21 2.74 -9.55
C ARG A 99 11.46 2.00 -10.05
N GLY A 100 11.66 0.79 -9.55
CA GLY A 100 12.81 -0.04 -9.91
C GLY A 100 14.10 0.26 -9.15
N ARG A 101 14.11 1.27 -8.26
CA ARG A 101 15.29 1.67 -7.47
C ARG A 101 15.37 1.04 -6.07
N GLY A 102 14.49 0.07 -5.77
CA GLY A 102 14.52 -0.65 -4.49
C GLY A 102 13.63 -0.06 -3.39
N HIS A 103 12.98 1.10 -3.58
CA HIS A 103 12.12 1.73 -2.56
C HIS A 103 10.97 0.81 -2.10
N GLY A 104 10.27 0.19 -3.06
CA GLY A 104 9.18 -0.73 -2.73
C GLY A 104 9.67 -1.96 -1.96
N ARG A 105 10.85 -2.46 -2.29
CA ARG A 105 11.49 -3.55 -1.56
C ARG A 105 11.82 -3.16 -0.12
N MET A 106 12.43 -2.01 0.07
CA MET A 106 12.76 -1.50 1.41
C MET A 106 11.50 -1.35 2.29
N LEU A 107 10.40 -0.82 1.74
CA LEU A 107 9.13 -0.71 2.44
C LEU A 107 8.55 -2.10 2.79
N MET A 108 8.53 -3.01 1.84
CA MET A 108 7.98 -4.35 2.05
C MET A 108 8.76 -5.12 3.11
N ASP A 109 10.09 -5.13 3.02
CA ASP A 109 10.97 -5.77 4.00
C ASP A 109 10.71 -5.22 5.42
N HIS A 110 10.61 -3.88 5.54
CA HIS A 110 10.34 -3.22 6.80
C HIS A 110 8.98 -3.60 7.38
N VAL A 111 7.92 -3.53 6.58
CA VAL A 111 6.55 -3.78 7.03
C VAL A 111 6.34 -5.25 7.39
N LEU A 112 6.87 -6.19 6.64
CA LEU A 112 6.77 -7.61 6.98
C LEU A 112 7.53 -7.92 8.29
N ASN A 113 8.68 -7.28 8.52
CA ASN A 113 9.40 -7.42 9.79
C ASN A 113 8.61 -6.80 10.94
N GLU A 114 7.96 -5.66 10.75
CA GLU A 114 7.12 -5.03 11.77
C GLU A 114 5.90 -5.90 12.12
N PHE A 115 5.25 -6.55 11.15
CA PHE A 115 4.19 -7.51 11.41
C PHE A 115 4.69 -8.72 12.20
N ARG A 116 5.86 -9.28 11.86
CA ARG A 116 6.47 -10.38 12.65
C ARG A 116 6.74 -9.96 14.08
N ARG A 117 7.33 -8.78 14.28
CA ARG A 117 7.63 -8.22 15.59
C ARG A 117 6.37 -8.02 16.46
N ARG A 118 5.25 -7.69 15.82
CA ARG A 118 3.95 -7.56 16.50
C ARG A 118 3.22 -8.90 16.71
N GLY A 119 3.77 -10.00 16.23
CA GLY A 119 3.22 -11.36 16.44
C GLY A 119 2.15 -11.78 15.43
N PHE A 120 1.99 -11.06 14.33
CA PHE A 120 1.08 -11.48 13.27
C PHE A 120 1.58 -12.77 12.59
N ALA A 121 0.65 -13.64 12.23
CA ALA A 121 0.95 -14.91 11.58
C ALA A 121 0.89 -14.83 10.06
N GLU A 122 0.07 -13.94 9.55
CA GLU A 122 -0.19 -13.76 8.13
C GLU A 122 -0.32 -12.27 7.78
N VAL A 123 -0.11 -11.94 6.50
CA VAL A 123 -0.35 -10.60 5.97
C VAL A 123 -1.11 -10.72 4.65
N THR A 124 -2.12 -9.87 4.48
CA THR A 124 -2.89 -9.75 3.26
C THR A 124 -2.71 -8.39 2.59
N LEU A 125 -3.07 -8.31 1.34
CA LEU A 125 -3.23 -7.07 0.58
C LEU A 125 -4.22 -7.29 -0.57
N TRP A 126 -4.85 -6.19 -1.01
CA TRP A 126 -5.66 -6.17 -2.21
C TRP A 126 -4.90 -5.53 -3.35
N VAL A 127 -5.00 -6.10 -4.54
CA VAL A 127 -4.34 -5.58 -5.74
C VAL A 127 -5.30 -5.66 -6.93
N LEU A 128 -5.23 -4.67 -7.81
CA LEU A 128 -5.98 -4.69 -9.07
C LEU A 128 -5.65 -5.97 -9.84
N GLU A 129 -6.66 -6.70 -10.28
CA GLU A 129 -6.50 -7.94 -11.04
C GLU A 129 -5.64 -7.75 -12.29
N GLU A 130 -5.80 -6.61 -12.96
CA GLU A 130 -5.06 -6.27 -14.18
C GLU A 130 -3.66 -5.66 -13.92
N ASN A 131 -3.33 -5.32 -12.67
CA ASN A 131 -2.03 -4.75 -12.33
C ASN A 131 -0.95 -5.84 -12.24
N ARG A 132 -0.59 -6.42 -13.38
CA ARG A 132 0.39 -7.53 -13.47
C ARG A 132 1.74 -7.19 -12.86
N LYS A 133 2.19 -5.93 -12.95
CA LYS A 133 3.47 -5.50 -12.36
C LYS A 133 3.45 -5.55 -10.84
N ALA A 134 2.39 -5.06 -10.22
CA ALA A 134 2.23 -5.13 -8.77
C ALA A 134 2.09 -6.58 -8.30
N ARG A 135 1.28 -7.39 -8.99
CA ARG A 135 1.11 -8.80 -8.67
C ARG A 135 2.45 -9.56 -8.71
N ALA A 136 3.23 -9.38 -9.78
CA ALA A 136 4.56 -9.99 -9.90
C ALA A 136 5.53 -9.51 -8.79
N PHE A 137 5.42 -8.25 -8.34
CA PHE A 137 6.19 -7.75 -7.21
C PHE A 137 5.83 -8.48 -5.91
N TYR A 138 4.54 -8.68 -5.62
CA TYR A 138 4.09 -9.40 -4.42
C TYR A 138 4.44 -10.88 -4.46
N GLU A 139 4.29 -11.52 -5.61
CA GLU A 139 4.63 -12.94 -5.83
C GLU A 139 6.12 -13.23 -5.54
N LYS A 140 7.02 -12.31 -5.87
CA LYS A 140 8.46 -12.42 -5.53
C LYS A 140 8.73 -12.46 -4.02
N TYR A 141 7.83 -11.94 -3.20
CA TYR A 141 7.91 -12.02 -1.75
C TYR A 141 7.30 -13.31 -1.18
N GLY A 142 6.64 -14.11 -2.02
CA GLY A 142 5.92 -15.29 -1.60
C GLY A 142 4.45 -15.05 -1.27
N PHE A 143 3.90 -13.88 -1.62
CA PHE A 143 2.46 -13.69 -1.60
C PHE A 143 1.81 -14.52 -2.70
N GLU A 144 0.68 -15.13 -2.38
CA GLU A 144 -0.13 -15.92 -3.33
C GLU A 144 -1.58 -15.47 -3.29
N PRO A 145 -2.32 -15.54 -4.41
CA PRO A 145 -3.77 -15.34 -4.39
C PRO A 145 -4.43 -16.32 -3.42
N ASP A 146 -5.31 -15.84 -2.56
CA ASP A 146 -6.00 -16.68 -1.56
C ASP A 146 -7.46 -17.00 -1.93
N GLY A 147 -7.89 -16.59 -3.13
CA GLY A 147 -9.25 -16.75 -3.62
C GLY A 147 -10.19 -15.58 -3.31
N GLY A 148 -9.77 -14.64 -2.48
CA GLY A 148 -10.52 -13.41 -2.22
C GLY A 148 -10.61 -12.54 -3.47
N THR A 149 -11.83 -12.12 -3.82
CA THR A 149 -12.10 -11.19 -4.93
C THR A 149 -13.09 -10.14 -4.47
N ARG A 150 -12.95 -8.93 -4.99
CA ARG A 150 -13.92 -7.87 -4.80
C ARG A 150 -13.99 -6.97 -6.03
N ARG A 151 -15.13 -6.32 -6.21
CA ARG A 151 -15.32 -5.34 -7.26
C ARG A 151 -15.68 -4.01 -6.63
N ASP A 152 -14.96 -2.97 -6.99
CA ASP A 152 -15.28 -1.63 -6.52
C ASP A 152 -16.60 -1.17 -7.17
N PRO A 153 -17.66 -0.85 -6.40
CA PRO A 153 -18.96 -0.53 -6.95
C PRO A 153 -19.01 0.80 -7.70
N LYS A 154 -18.02 1.69 -7.50
CA LYS A 154 -17.95 2.99 -8.16
C LYS A 154 -17.18 2.94 -9.47
N THR A 155 -16.13 2.14 -9.49
CA THR A 155 -15.18 2.08 -10.60
C THR A 155 -15.33 0.81 -11.42
N GLU A 156 -16.06 -0.17 -10.90
CA GLU A 156 -16.25 -1.51 -11.46
C GLU A 156 -14.94 -2.29 -11.67
N VAL A 157 -13.86 -1.82 -11.06
CA VAL A 157 -12.55 -2.47 -11.17
C VAL A 157 -12.48 -3.67 -10.23
N SER A 158 -11.98 -4.79 -10.75
CA SER A 158 -11.79 -6.03 -9.99
C SER A 158 -10.45 -6.03 -9.27
N GLU A 159 -10.48 -6.46 -8.01
CA GLU A 159 -9.30 -6.68 -7.18
C GLU A 159 -9.26 -8.12 -6.70
N VAL A 160 -8.05 -8.63 -6.54
CA VAL A 160 -7.77 -9.95 -5.97
C VAL A 160 -6.97 -9.80 -4.69
N ARG A 161 -7.25 -10.66 -3.71
CA ARG A 161 -6.52 -10.67 -2.45
C ARG A 161 -5.31 -11.61 -2.53
N TYR A 162 -4.19 -11.12 -2.06
CA TYR A 162 -2.96 -11.87 -1.88
C TYR A 162 -2.66 -12.04 -0.39
N ARG A 163 -2.08 -13.19 -0.04
CA ARG A 163 -1.74 -13.55 1.33
C ARG A 163 -0.33 -14.15 1.40
N ILE A 164 0.39 -13.83 2.48
CA ILE A 164 1.65 -14.47 2.83
C ILE A 164 1.59 -14.96 4.29
N ARG A 165 2.14 -16.13 4.54
CA ARG A 165 2.41 -16.62 5.91
C ARG A 165 3.75 -16.10 6.38
N LEU A 166 3.76 -15.54 7.58
CA LEU A 166 4.98 -15.09 8.22
C LEU A 166 5.58 -16.25 8.99
N ASN A 167 6.73 -16.78 8.53
CA ASN A 167 7.45 -17.76 9.30
C ASN A 167 7.86 -17.15 10.64
N ARG A 168 7.60 -17.85 11.74
CA ARG A 168 8.21 -17.53 13.02
C ARG A 168 9.69 -17.83 12.86
N GLY A 169 10.51 -16.79 12.93
CA GLY A 169 11.96 -16.93 12.98
C GLY A 169 12.42 -17.68 14.22
#